data_96f629b9fa4e81ab0ce9b50f0ed68937
#
_entry.id   96f629b9fa4e81ab0ce9b50f0ed68937
#
_cell.length_a   1.000
_cell.length_b   1.000
_cell.length_c   1.000
_cell.angle_alpha   90.00
_cell.angle_beta   90.00
_cell.angle_gamma   90.00
#
_symmetry.space_group_name_H-M   'P 1'
#
loop_
_entity.id
_entity.type
_entity.pdbx_description
1 polymer ?
#
loop_
_entity_poly.entity_id
_entity_poly.type
_entity_poly.pdbx_seq_one_letter_code
_entity_poly.pdbx_strand_id
1 'polypeptide(L)'
;ATKRALARQGVACPVMIVRSDGSLMGEDLAFERPVETILSGPASSVYGSRELASLEDCLIVDIGGTTTDISLVKGGEPVMIDGIRIGNWKTQAKGVFIETFGLGGDTAVQVRNGVLGLASRRVEPISAAAERWPELVDQLEALLASPVRSVKPAFEVLYLVREPKDLFAYSDGERELIDELRHGPCMVGDRSRIDAYTLDSERLESEGIVMRAGLTPTDAMQVKGDFERYDTRAARLAMRYVAEMLDGIDGRARSVEQLADDIYDLVEYRLYASIVKILMRDRYPRAYRDGVPAHVDEVLEQEWERVKSGQEAPLFDMGFSCRGTLVGIGAPTHIFLPRVAAALGARCVIPEHAEVANAVGAVVANINARASVAIDVLDSAAGPAGYAVHTAGGNEVFEDEDLDEAYGQALACARAEARRLAEAEARRRGAIGELSFHESAKRKRGAIADGQQLDLGTTVSVLASQAR
;
A
#
# COMPACT_ATOMS: atom_id res chain seq x y z
N ALA A 1 -20.78 13.15 4.83
CA ALA A 1 -20.22 14.35 4.20
C ALA A 1 -20.39 14.29 2.68
N THR A 2 -19.86 13.26 1.98
CA THR A 2 -19.82 13.11 0.51
C THR A 2 -21.22 13.13 -0.12
N LYS A 3 -22.18 12.34 0.38
CA LYS A 3 -23.56 12.32 -0.12
C LYS A 3 -24.22 13.71 -0.08
N ARG A 4 -24.02 14.47 1.04
CA ARG A 4 -24.54 15.83 1.16
C ARG A 4 -23.89 16.81 0.17
N ALA A 5 -22.61 16.62 -0.13
CA ALA A 5 -21.91 17.43 -1.13
C ALA A 5 -22.43 17.11 -2.55
N LEU A 6 -22.60 15.84 -2.90
CA LEU A 6 -23.16 15.40 -4.18
C LEU A 6 -24.59 15.90 -4.36
N ALA A 7 -25.44 15.77 -3.34
CA ALA A 7 -26.82 16.27 -3.37
C ALA A 7 -26.90 17.81 -3.59
N ARG A 8 -25.96 18.58 -3.01
CA ARG A 8 -25.87 20.04 -3.26
C ARG A 8 -25.51 20.38 -4.72
N GLN A 9 -24.83 19.45 -5.41
CA GLN A 9 -24.49 19.58 -6.82
C GLN A 9 -25.54 18.96 -7.75
N GLY A 10 -26.69 18.53 -7.21
CA GLY A 10 -27.77 17.94 -7.99
C GLY A 10 -27.55 16.48 -8.39
N VAL A 11 -26.54 15.81 -7.84
CA VAL A 11 -26.28 14.39 -8.12
C VAL A 11 -27.17 13.53 -7.21
N ALA A 12 -28.09 12.78 -7.82
CA ALA A 12 -29.07 11.91 -7.13
C ALA A 12 -28.82 10.41 -7.33
N CYS A 13 -27.71 10.02 -7.95
CA CYS A 13 -27.38 8.61 -8.14
C CYS A 13 -26.97 7.91 -6.82
N PRO A 14 -27.14 6.57 -6.71
CA PRO A 14 -26.63 5.81 -5.59
C PRO A 14 -25.12 5.98 -5.41
N VAL A 15 -24.68 6.10 -4.18
CA VAL A 15 -23.24 6.18 -3.84
C VAL A 15 -22.75 4.77 -3.54
N MET A 16 -21.82 4.30 -4.35
CA MET A 16 -21.17 3.01 -4.16
C MET A 16 -19.76 3.21 -3.61
N ILE A 17 -19.31 2.28 -2.78
CA ILE A 17 -18.01 2.34 -2.12
C ILE A 17 -17.25 1.07 -2.49
N VAL A 18 -15.99 1.23 -2.90
CA VAL A 18 -15.11 0.09 -3.16
C VAL A 18 -14.71 -0.55 -1.84
N ARG A 19 -14.75 -1.87 -1.79
CA ARG A 19 -14.34 -2.69 -0.66
C ARG A 19 -12.87 -3.11 -0.78
N SER A 20 -12.34 -3.61 0.30
CA SER A 20 -10.98 -4.17 0.37
C SER A 20 -10.69 -5.30 -0.63
N ASP A 21 -11.74 -5.98 -1.10
CA ASP A 21 -11.66 -7.04 -2.12
C ASP A 21 -11.88 -6.53 -3.55
N GLY A 22 -11.97 -5.21 -3.72
CA GLY A 22 -12.20 -4.56 -5.01
C GLY A 22 -13.65 -4.60 -5.50
N SER A 23 -14.57 -5.25 -4.79
CA SER A 23 -16.00 -5.22 -5.12
C SER A 23 -16.68 -3.95 -4.59
N LEU A 24 -17.90 -3.68 -5.04
CA LEU A 24 -18.69 -2.54 -4.60
C LEU A 24 -19.69 -2.92 -3.49
N MET A 25 -20.00 -1.94 -2.64
CA MET A 25 -21.13 -1.97 -1.72
C MET A 25 -21.79 -0.60 -1.60
N GLY A 26 -23.08 -0.60 -1.29
CA GLY A 26 -23.83 0.62 -1.00
C GLY A 26 -23.35 1.31 0.29
N GLU A 27 -23.59 2.62 0.38
CA GLU A 27 -23.18 3.44 1.52
C GLU A 27 -23.71 2.94 2.87
N ASP A 28 -24.96 2.46 2.93
CA ASP A 28 -25.58 1.99 4.17
C ASP A 28 -24.81 0.80 4.75
N LEU A 29 -24.45 -0.16 3.90
CA LEU A 29 -23.64 -1.31 4.32
C LEU A 29 -22.21 -0.88 4.72
N ALA A 30 -21.66 0.14 4.09
CA ALA A 30 -20.35 0.68 4.47
C ALA A 30 -20.36 1.32 5.87
N PHE A 31 -21.48 1.91 6.29
CA PHE A 31 -21.66 2.39 7.67
C PHE A 31 -21.78 1.24 8.67
N GLU A 32 -22.42 0.14 8.31
CA GLU A 32 -22.53 -1.05 9.16
C GLU A 32 -21.22 -1.83 9.27
N ARG A 33 -20.44 -1.86 8.18
CA ARG A 33 -19.21 -2.66 8.06
C ARG A 33 -18.00 -1.83 7.57
N PRO A 34 -17.60 -0.79 8.30
CA PRO A 34 -16.52 0.10 7.86
C PRO A 34 -15.18 -0.62 7.69
N VAL A 35 -14.94 -1.73 8.39
CA VAL A 35 -13.74 -2.55 8.26
C VAL A 35 -13.53 -3.09 6.83
N GLU A 36 -14.60 -3.26 6.07
CA GLU A 36 -14.53 -3.74 4.68
C GLU A 36 -14.10 -2.66 3.67
N THR A 37 -13.95 -1.40 4.12
CA THR A 37 -13.43 -0.29 3.28
C THR A 37 -11.95 -0.01 3.49
N ILE A 38 -11.31 -0.74 4.39
CA ILE A 38 -9.89 -0.59 4.66
C ILE A 38 -9.10 -1.04 3.43
N LEU A 39 -8.11 -0.24 2.98
CA LEU A 39 -7.35 -0.46 1.74
C LEU A 39 -8.22 -0.47 0.47
N SER A 40 -9.39 0.16 0.46
CA SER A 40 -10.24 0.28 -0.72
C SER A 40 -9.57 1.06 -1.87
N GLY A 41 -8.79 2.09 -1.55
CA GLY A 41 -8.02 2.84 -2.54
C GLY A 41 -7.00 1.96 -3.26
N PRO A 42 -6.05 1.33 -2.56
CA PRO A 42 -5.11 0.39 -3.16
C PRO A 42 -5.79 -0.78 -3.89
N ALA A 43 -6.88 -1.35 -3.35
CA ALA A 43 -7.64 -2.39 -4.05
C ALA A 43 -8.21 -1.87 -5.38
N SER A 44 -8.75 -0.65 -5.38
CA SER A 44 -9.22 0.01 -6.61
C SER A 44 -8.08 0.18 -7.62
N SER A 45 -6.90 0.63 -7.17
CA SER A 45 -5.70 0.75 -8.00
C SER A 45 -5.30 -0.57 -8.67
N VAL A 46 -5.40 -1.70 -7.95
CA VAL A 46 -5.10 -3.04 -8.49
C VAL A 46 -6.05 -3.42 -9.63
N TYR A 47 -7.36 -3.24 -9.42
CA TYR A 47 -8.35 -3.56 -10.46
C TYR A 47 -8.26 -2.61 -11.66
N GLY A 48 -8.00 -1.31 -11.43
CA GLY A 48 -7.76 -0.35 -12.50
C GLY A 48 -6.50 -0.66 -13.32
N SER A 49 -5.43 -1.03 -12.66
CA SER A 49 -4.19 -1.44 -13.34
C SER A 49 -4.36 -2.69 -14.20
N ARG A 50 -5.13 -3.66 -13.70
CA ARG A 50 -5.48 -4.86 -14.43
C ARG A 50 -6.26 -4.54 -15.71
N GLU A 51 -7.22 -3.62 -15.63
CA GLU A 51 -7.99 -3.15 -16.80
C GLU A 51 -7.09 -2.44 -17.82
N LEU A 52 -6.19 -1.58 -17.34
CA LEU A 52 -5.31 -0.80 -18.20
C LEU A 52 -4.18 -1.63 -18.84
N ALA A 53 -3.67 -2.66 -18.14
CA ALA A 53 -2.48 -3.39 -18.59
C ALA A 53 -2.76 -4.80 -19.14
N SER A 54 -3.91 -5.41 -18.82
CA SER A 54 -4.37 -6.75 -19.30
C SER A 54 -3.30 -7.85 -19.17
N LEU A 55 -2.65 -7.98 -17.99
CA LEU A 55 -1.55 -8.91 -17.74
C LEU A 55 -1.98 -10.08 -16.85
N GLU A 56 -1.46 -11.29 -17.12
CA GLU A 56 -1.77 -12.50 -16.37
C GLU A 56 -1.01 -12.59 -15.03
N ASP A 57 0.33 -12.46 -15.08
CA ASP A 57 1.19 -12.53 -13.89
C ASP A 57 2.01 -11.25 -13.77
N CYS A 58 1.72 -10.47 -12.73
CA CYS A 58 2.43 -9.22 -12.52
C CYS A 58 2.46 -8.81 -11.04
N LEU A 59 3.40 -7.90 -10.74
CA LEU A 59 3.40 -7.09 -9.54
C LEU A 59 2.92 -5.70 -9.91
N ILE A 60 1.92 -5.20 -9.21
CA ILE A 60 1.47 -3.82 -9.35
C ILE A 60 2.18 -3.01 -8.27
N VAL A 61 2.86 -1.96 -8.68
CA VAL A 61 3.64 -1.05 -7.83
C VAL A 61 3.01 0.33 -7.94
N ASP A 62 2.26 0.73 -6.91
CA ASP A 62 1.60 2.04 -6.81
C ASP A 62 2.46 2.97 -5.96
N ILE A 63 3.17 3.89 -6.59
CA ILE A 63 4.00 4.88 -5.89
C ILE A 63 3.23 6.18 -5.76
N GLY A 64 2.76 6.46 -4.54
CA GLY A 64 2.08 7.71 -4.22
C GLY A 64 3.02 8.79 -3.68
N GLY A 65 2.45 9.85 -3.15
CA GLY A 65 3.22 10.89 -2.45
C GLY A 65 3.73 10.41 -1.09
N THR A 66 2.99 9.55 -0.40
CA THR A 66 3.26 9.15 1.00
C THR A 66 3.72 7.71 1.12
N THR A 67 3.10 6.82 0.39
CA THR A 67 3.30 5.36 0.48
C THR A 67 3.49 4.75 -0.88
N THR A 68 4.11 3.59 -0.88
CA THR A 68 4.10 2.65 -2.01
C THR A 68 3.33 1.41 -1.61
N ASP A 69 2.38 1.04 -2.45
CA ASP A 69 1.59 -0.18 -2.33
C ASP A 69 2.02 -1.19 -3.38
N ILE A 70 2.34 -2.42 -2.96
CA ILE A 70 2.69 -3.51 -3.87
C ILE A 70 1.68 -4.63 -3.74
N SER A 71 1.17 -5.08 -4.89
CA SER A 71 0.19 -6.15 -5.01
C SER A 71 0.63 -7.21 -6.01
N LEU A 72 0.11 -8.42 -5.85
CA LEU A 72 0.37 -9.55 -6.72
C LEU A 72 -0.88 -9.90 -7.53
N VAL A 73 -0.70 -10.12 -8.84
CA VAL A 73 -1.70 -10.69 -9.75
C VAL A 73 -1.14 -12.00 -10.28
N LYS A 74 -1.94 -13.08 -10.22
CA LYS A 74 -1.59 -14.42 -10.70
C LYS A 74 -2.72 -14.99 -11.54
N GLY A 75 -2.41 -15.44 -12.74
CA GLY A 75 -3.41 -15.93 -13.69
C GLY A 75 -4.50 -14.88 -14.00
N GLY A 76 -4.11 -13.60 -14.06
CA GLY A 76 -5.02 -12.49 -14.32
C GLY A 76 -5.90 -12.08 -13.13
N GLU A 77 -5.79 -12.72 -11.95
CA GLU A 77 -6.58 -12.40 -10.78
C GLU A 77 -5.70 -11.86 -9.62
N PRO A 78 -6.15 -10.81 -8.91
CA PRO A 78 -5.45 -10.33 -7.72
C PRO A 78 -5.36 -11.43 -6.65
N VAL A 79 -4.19 -11.56 -6.03
CA VAL A 79 -4.01 -12.48 -4.91
C VAL A 79 -4.85 -11.99 -3.73
N MET A 80 -5.70 -12.88 -3.21
CA MET A 80 -6.58 -12.57 -2.08
C MET A 80 -6.03 -13.09 -0.77
N ILE A 81 -6.25 -12.36 0.32
CA ILE A 81 -5.88 -12.75 1.68
C ILE A 81 -7.11 -12.81 2.58
N ASP A 82 -7.08 -13.78 3.50
CA ASP A 82 -8.05 -13.87 4.60
C ASP A 82 -7.54 -13.08 5.82
N GLY A 83 -8.15 -11.92 6.05
CA GLY A 83 -7.78 -11.00 7.12
C GLY A 83 -6.69 -10.01 6.74
N ILE A 84 -7.12 -8.76 6.49
CA ILE A 84 -6.23 -7.62 6.25
C ILE A 84 -5.51 -7.28 7.55
N ARG A 85 -4.21 -7.02 7.45
CA ARG A 85 -3.40 -6.57 8.59
C ARG A 85 -3.33 -5.05 8.62
N ILE A 86 -3.57 -4.47 9.80
CA ILE A 86 -3.47 -3.03 10.05
C ILE A 86 -2.55 -2.86 11.26
N GLY A 87 -1.32 -2.45 11.00
CA GLY A 87 -0.28 -2.50 12.03
C GLY A 87 -0.14 -3.92 12.58
N ASN A 88 -0.33 -4.07 13.90
CA ASN A 88 -0.26 -5.37 14.57
C ASN A 88 -1.59 -6.15 14.60
N TRP A 89 -2.67 -5.58 14.09
CA TRP A 89 -4.00 -6.20 14.12
C TRP A 89 -4.31 -6.91 12.81
N LYS A 90 -4.78 -8.15 12.92
CA LYS A 90 -5.34 -8.90 11.78
C LYS A 90 -6.85 -8.88 11.87
N THR A 91 -7.51 -8.32 10.87
CA THR A 91 -8.97 -8.31 10.73
C THR A 91 -9.46 -9.66 10.21
N GLN A 92 -10.80 -9.86 10.18
CA GLN A 92 -11.41 -10.99 9.49
C GLN A 92 -11.91 -10.60 8.08
N ALA A 93 -11.73 -9.35 7.67
CA ALA A 93 -12.14 -8.90 6.35
C ALA A 93 -11.22 -9.52 5.28
N LYS A 94 -11.82 -10.09 4.25
CA LYS A 94 -11.09 -10.51 3.05
C LYS A 94 -10.69 -9.30 2.24
N GLY A 95 -9.51 -9.35 1.65
CA GLY A 95 -9.06 -8.28 0.78
C GLY A 95 -8.02 -8.73 -0.23
N VAL A 96 -7.68 -7.84 -1.13
CA VAL A 96 -6.53 -8.00 -2.03
C VAL A 96 -5.26 -8.02 -1.19
N PHE A 97 -4.30 -8.86 -1.55
CA PHE A 97 -2.96 -8.79 -0.99
C PHE A 97 -2.31 -7.48 -1.38
N ILE A 98 -2.07 -6.64 -0.39
CA ILE A 98 -1.41 -5.34 -0.55
C ILE A 98 -0.39 -5.21 0.57
N GLU A 99 0.85 -4.94 0.20
CA GLU A 99 1.90 -4.57 1.13
C GLU A 99 2.22 -3.09 0.97
N THR A 100 1.98 -2.33 2.04
CA THR A 100 2.17 -0.88 2.09
C THR A 100 3.41 -0.55 2.89
N PHE A 101 4.26 0.31 2.37
CA PHE A 101 5.42 0.83 3.10
C PHE A 101 5.61 2.33 2.85
N GLY A 102 6.20 3.01 3.85
CA GLY A 102 6.40 4.45 3.83
C GLY A 102 7.52 4.85 2.87
N LEU A 103 7.20 4.86 1.59
CA LEU A 103 8.05 5.35 0.51
C LEU A 103 7.16 6.06 -0.52
N GLY A 104 7.45 7.29 -0.82
CA GLY A 104 6.72 8.08 -1.81
C GLY A 104 7.43 9.40 -2.07
N GLY A 105 6.85 10.23 -2.91
CA GLY A 105 7.42 11.53 -3.28
C GLY A 105 7.68 12.46 -2.09
N ASP A 106 6.89 12.32 -1.01
CA ASP A 106 6.96 13.16 0.20
C ASP A 106 7.73 12.49 1.35
N THR A 107 8.45 11.40 1.09
CA THR A 107 9.30 10.74 2.11
C THR A 107 10.44 11.67 2.51
N ALA A 108 10.64 11.89 3.82
CA ALA A 108 11.69 12.78 4.27
C ALA A 108 13.08 12.21 3.97
N VAL A 109 13.92 13.00 3.33
CA VAL A 109 15.36 12.76 3.20
C VAL A 109 16.03 13.22 4.48
N GLN A 110 16.86 12.38 5.07
CA GLN A 110 17.55 12.67 6.32
C GLN A 110 19.04 12.30 6.26
N VAL A 111 19.83 12.98 7.06
CA VAL A 111 21.19 12.57 7.34
C VAL A 111 21.27 12.11 8.79
N ARG A 112 21.60 10.85 8.99
CA ARG A 112 21.70 10.25 10.32
C ARG A 112 23.09 9.62 10.49
N ASN A 113 23.81 10.06 11.52
CA ASN A 113 25.20 9.61 11.76
C ASN A 113 26.11 9.79 10.53
N GLY A 114 25.90 10.87 9.77
CA GLY A 114 26.69 11.15 8.57
C GLY A 114 26.29 10.38 7.31
N VAL A 115 25.23 9.58 7.38
CA VAL A 115 24.74 8.79 6.25
C VAL A 115 23.44 9.39 5.73
N LEU A 116 23.38 9.61 4.43
CA LEU A 116 22.15 10.00 3.73
C LEU A 116 21.17 8.81 3.71
N GLY A 117 19.89 9.06 3.96
CA GLY A 117 18.88 8.03 3.96
C GLY A 117 17.47 8.59 3.85
N LEU A 118 16.49 7.68 3.73
CA LEU A 118 15.07 7.99 3.72
C LEU A 118 14.44 7.64 5.08
N ALA A 119 13.75 8.59 5.70
CA ALA A 119 12.98 8.35 6.91
C ALA A 119 11.70 7.54 6.62
N SER A 120 11.04 7.06 7.67
CA SER A 120 9.69 6.50 7.55
C SER A 120 8.59 7.57 7.64
N ARG A 121 8.95 8.82 7.98
CA ARG A 121 8.00 9.94 8.11
C ARG A 121 7.77 10.65 6.78
N ARG A 122 6.56 11.18 6.64
CA ARG A 122 6.18 12.12 5.59
C ARG A 122 6.53 13.55 6.00
N VAL A 123 6.99 14.36 5.04
CA VAL A 123 7.12 15.81 5.15
C VAL A 123 6.56 16.45 3.88
N GLU A 124 6.19 17.73 3.94
CA GLU A 124 5.87 18.48 2.72
C GLU A 124 7.19 18.76 1.96
N PRO A 125 7.24 18.61 0.62
CA PRO A 125 8.41 19.03 -0.15
C PRO A 125 8.75 20.51 0.13
N ILE A 126 10.03 20.81 0.33
CA ILE A 126 10.44 22.19 0.63
C ILE A 126 10.12 23.14 -0.51
N SER A 127 10.17 22.66 -1.76
CA SER A 127 9.73 23.41 -2.95
C SER A 127 8.25 23.77 -2.90
N ALA A 128 7.37 22.86 -2.45
CA ALA A 128 5.95 23.11 -2.29
C ALA A 128 5.66 24.11 -1.16
N ALA A 129 6.40 24.04 -0.06
CA ALA A 129 6.30 25.01 1.03
C ALA A 129 6.73 26.41 0.58
N ALA A 130 7.80 26.52 -0.22
CA ALA A 130 8.29 27.78 -0.74
C ALA A 130 7.35 28.46 -1.74
N GLU A 131 6.52 27.68 -2.47
CA GLU A 131 5.43 28.24 -3.27
C GLU A 131 4.43 29.01 -2.42
N ARG A 132 4.14 28.49 -1.23
CA ARG A 132 3.20 29.10 -0.28
C ARG A 132 3.81 30.24 0.51
N TRP A 133 5.08 30.11 0.82
CA TRP A 133 5.87 31.07 1.61
C TRP A 133 7.19 31.40 0.90
N PRO A 134 7.17 32.34 -0.07
CA PRO A 134 8.35 32.68 -0.88
C PRO A 134 9.56 33.16 -0.06
N GLU A 135 9.32 33.74 1.13
CA GLU A 135 10.37 34.16 2.07
C GLU A 135 11.27 33.03 2.56
N LEU A 136 10.84 31.77 2.43
CA LEU A 136 11.67 30.62 2.77
C LEU A 136 12.91 30.53 1.90
N VAL A 137 12.86 31.02 0.67
CA VAL A 137 14.02 31.06 -0.24
C VAL A 137 15.13 31.96 0.34
N ASP A 138 14.77 33.17 0.79
CA ASP A 138 15.71 34.12 1.38
C ASP A 138 16.28 33.59 2.70
N GLN A 139 15.46 32.90 3.49
CA GLN A 139 15.90 32.25 4.74
C GLN A 139 16.88 31.09 4.47
N LEU A 140 16.65 30.30 3.42
CA LEU A 140 17.58 29.24 3.00
C LEU A 140 18.91 29.81 2.49
N GLU A 141 18.89 30.92 1.74
CA GLU A 141 20.10 31.61 1.32
C GLU A 141 20.90 32.15 2.52
N ALA A 142 20.23 32.77 3.49
CA ALA A 142 20.87 33.25 4.73
C ALA A 142 21.45 32.07 5.54
N LEU A 143 20.76 30.94 5.62
CA LEU A 143 21.26 29.75 6.27
C LEU A 143 22.53 29.20 5.61
N LEU A 144 22.60 29.20 4.29
CA LEU A 144 23.77 28.79 3.52
C LEU A 144 24.95 29.77 3.69
N ALA A 145 24.68 31.06 3.83
CA ALA A 145 25.70 32.08 4.06
C ALA A 145 26.29 32.02 5.48
N SER A 146 25.61 31.36 6.43
CA SER A 146 26.08 31.19 7.79
C SER A 146 27.30 30.27 7.83
N PRO A 147 28.38 30.63 8.54
CA PRO A 147 29.54 29.76 8.72
C PRO A 147 29.28 28.59 9.67
N VAL A 148 28.18 28.64 10.42
CA VAL A 148 27.79 27.60 11.38
C VAL A 148 26.93 26.57 10.72
N ARG A 149 27.42 25.33 10.65
CA ARG A 149 26.63 24.18 10.21
C ARG A 149 26.08 23.43 11.44
N SER A 150 24.79 23.09 11.38
CA SER A 150 24.13 22.27 12.40
C SER A 150 24.17 20.80 11.97
N VAL A 151 24.38 19.91 12.92
CA VAL A 151 24.16 18.45 12.72
C VAL A 151 22.69 18.09 12.61
N LYS A 152 21.80 19.03 12.97
CA LYS A 152 20.35 18.90 12.79
C LYS A 152 19.95 19.51 11.45
N PRO A 153 18.83 19.07 10.85
CA PRO A 153 18.34 19.57 9.56
C PRO A 153 17.78 21.00 9.71
N ALA A 154 18.65 21.97 9.84
CA ALA A 154 18.31 23.38 10.08
C ALA A 154 17.47 24.00 8.96
N PHE A 155 17.50 23.43 7.76
CA PHE A 155 16.69 23.83 6.59
C PHE A 155 15.23 23.37 6.66
N GLU A 156 14.88 22.44 7.56
CA GLU A 156 13.48 22.03 7.74
C GLU A 156 12.63 23.17 8.29
N VAL A 157 11.37 23.20 7.92
CA VAL A 157 10.41 24.24 8.28
C VAL A 157 9.23 23.61 8.99
N LEU A 158 8.79 24.24 10.09
CA LEU A 158 7.55 23.88 10.78
C LEU A 158 6.50 24.94 10.52
N TYR A 159 5.24 24.52 10.37
CA TYR A 159 4.11 25.40 10.25
C TYR A 159 2.83 24.83 10.87
N LEU A 160 1.94 25.70 11.31
CA LEU A 160 0.66 25.36 11.91
C LEU A 160 -0.33 24.96 10.81
N VAL A 161 -0.92 23.76 10.92
CA VAL A 161 -1.96 23.26 10.01
C VAL A 161 -3.35 23.62 10.51
N ARG A 162 -3.55 23.49 11.82
CA ARG A 162 -4.82 23.79 12.48
C ARG A 162 -4.60 24.15 13.95
N GLU A 163 -5.52 24.93 14.49
CA GLU A 163 -5.54 25.18 15.94
C GLU A 163 -5.93 23.91 16.70
N PRO A 164 -5.25 23.60 17.80
CA PRO A 164 -5.67 22.56 18.70
C PRO A 164 -7.01 22.88 19.35
N LYS A 165 -7.83 21.87 19.61
CA LYS A 165 -9.13 22.05 20.28
C LYS A 165 -8.99 22.44 21.73
N ASP A 166 -7.97 21.96 22.41
CA ASP A 166 -7.66 22.22 23.81
C ASP A 166 -6.15 22.41 23.97
N LEU A 167 -5.73 23.65 24.19
CA LEU A 167 -4.33 24.02 24.39
C LEU A 167 -3.79 23.48 25.73
N PHE A 168 -4.64 23.29 26.74
CA PHE A 168 -4.18 22.81 28.05
C PHE A 168 -3.76 21.32 28.05
N ALA A 169 -4.12 20.60 26.99
CA ALA A 169 -3.69 19.21 26.80
C ALA A 169 -2.20 19.06 26.41
N TYR A 170 -1.52 20.17 26.08
CA TYR A 170 -0.14 20.20 25.59
C TYR A 170 0.82 20.75 26.64
N SER A 171 2.08 20.30 26.58
CA SER A 171 3.17 20.79 27.45
C SER A 171 3.47 22.28 27.19
N ASP A 172 4.19 22.91 28.08
CA ASP A 172 4.59 24.31 27.93
C ASP A 172 5.39 24.53 26.65
N GLY A 173 6.37 23.65 26.34
CA GLY A 173 7.16 23.73 25.11
C GLY A 173 6.34 23.54 23.84
N GLU A 174 5.36 22.61 23.84
CA GLU A 174 4.44 22.42 22.71
C GLU A 174 3.54 23.66 22.51
N ARG A 175 3.10 24.29 23.60
CA ARG A 175 2.31 25.54 23.53
C ARG A 175 3.14 26.70 23.00
N GLU A 176 4.38 26.85 23.46
CA GLU A 176 5.30 27.87 22.96
C GLU A 176 5.54 27.70 21.46
N LEU A 177 5.73 26.46 20.99
CA LEU A 177 5.86 26.18 19.58
C LEU A 177 4.60 26.54 18.79
N ILE A 178 3.40 26.18 19.29
CA ILE A 178 2.13 26.55 18.65
C ILE A 178 2.01 28.07 18.56
N ASP A 179 2.31 28.81 19.64
CA ASP A 179 2.23 30.27 19.68
C ASP A 179 3.20 30.88 18.68
N GLU A 180 4.42 30.37 18.57
CA GLU A 180 5.39 30.81 17.59
C GLU A 180 4.91 30.58 16.15
N LEU A 181 4.34 29.39 15.86
CA LEU A 181 3.88 29.03 14.52
C LEU A 181 2.59 29.75 14.09
N ARG A 182 1.88 30.41 15.00
CA ARG A 182 0.78 31.33 14.67
C ARG A 182 1.25 32.56 13.92
N HIS A 183 2.49 32.97 14.12
CA HIS A 183 3.13 34.08 13.42
C HIS A 183 3.62 33.73 12.01
N GLY A 184 3.47 32.47 11.61
CA GLY A 184 3.89 31.95 10.30
C GLY A 184 4.86 30.78 10.38
N PRO A 185 5.29 30.26 9.23
CA PRO A 185 6.24 29.16 9.18
C PRO A 185 7.55 29.55 9.86
N CYS A 186 8.21 28.57 10.48
CA CYS A 186 9.48 28.79 11.15
C CYS A 186 10.50 27.74 10.73
N MET A 187 11.66 28.22 10.28
CA MET A 187 12.78 27.35 9.97
C MET A 187 13.43 26.83 11.26
N VAL A 188 13.71 25.52 11.33
CA VAL A 188 14.35 24.89 12.50
C VAL A 188 15.72 25.50 12.80
N GLY A 189 16.40 26.06 11.79
CA GLY A 189 17.66 26.79 11.93
C GLY A 189 17.55 28.22 12.47
N ASP A 190 16.33 28.76 12.54
CA ASP A 190 16.10 30.11 13.08
C ASP A 190 16.12 30.10 14.62
N ARG A 191 17.32 30.22 15.18
CA ARG A 191 17.55 30.18 16.63
C ARG A 191 16.94 31.38 17.39
N SER A 192 16.46 32.40 16.68
CA SER A 192 15.76 33.52 17.31
C SER A 192 14.32 33.17 17.65
N ARG A 193 13.75 32.18 16.97
CA ARG A 193 12.36 31.74 17.08
C ARG A 193 12.21 30.36 17.69
N ILE A 194 13.07 29.40 17.31
CA ILE A 194 12.98 28.00 17.76
C ILE A 194 14.37 27.51 18.17
N ASP A 195 14.47 26.89 19.35
CA ASP A 195 15.65 26.10 19.70
C ASP A 195 15.50 24.66 19.20
N ALA A 196 16.24 24.33 18.12
CA ALA A 196 16.24 23.00 17.52
C ALA A 196 16.68 21.87 18.49
N TYR A 197 17.31 22.17 19.61
CA TYR A 197 17.76 21.17 20.58
C TYR A 197 16.72 20.83 21.63
N THR A 198 15.83 21.78 21.95
CA THR A 198 14.71 21.59 22.89
C THR A 198 13.37 21.40 22.18
N LEU A 199 13.37 21.47 20.84
CA LEU A 199 12.19 21.32 20.02
C LEU A 199 11.54 19.95 20.23
N ASP A 200 10.29 19.95 20.72
CA ASP A 200 9.42 18.78 20.81
C ASP A 200 8.19 19.00 19.95
N SER A 201 8.22 18.48 18.72
CA SER A 201 7.12 18.62 17.75
C SER A 201 6.45 17.29 17.39
N GLU A 202 6.99 16.14 17.86
CA GLU A 202 6.55 14.81 17.41
C GLU A 202 5.05 14.55 17.66
N ARG A 203 4.56 14.93 18.84
CA ARG A 203 3.15 14.77 19.18
C ARG A 203 2.28 15.69 18.32
N LEU A 204 2.66 16.94 18.15
CA LEU A 204 1.93 17.92 17.35
C LEU A 204 1.88 17.51 15.87
N GLU A 205 2.98 16.95 15.34
CA GLU A 205 3.05 16.39 13.98
C GLU A 205 2.14 15.16 13.86
N SER A 206 2.19 14.24 14.84
CA SER A 206 1.38 13.01 14.83
C SER A 206 -0.12 13.28 14.92
N GLU A 207 -0.52 14.32 15.64
CA GLU A 207 -1.89 14.78 15.76
C GLU A 207 -2.34 15.67 14.58
N GLY A 208 -1.43 16.01 13.66
CA GLY A 208 -1.71 16.86 12.49
C GLY A 208 -2.04 18.30 12.86
N ILE A 209 -1.48 18.82 13.96
CA ILE A 209 -1.56 20.23 14.37
C ILE A 209 -0.46 21.02 13.68
N VAL A 210 0.74 20.45 13.66
CA VAL A 210 1.92 20.99 12.99
C VAL A 210 2.29 20.07 11.83
N MET A 211 2.76 20.65 10.75
CA MET A 211 3.38 19.94 9.63
C MET A 211 4.81 20.41 9.46
N ARG A 212 5.63 19.50 9.01
CA ARG A 212 7.01 19.77 8.67
C ARG A 212 7.20 19.79 7.16
N ALA A 213 7.93 20.75 6.64
CA ALA A 213 8.47 20.73 5.29
C ALA A 213 9.98 20.45 5.33
N GLY A 214 10.46 19.72 4.34
CA GLY A 214 11.87 19.32 4.27
C GLY A 214 12.22 18.76 2.90
N LEU A 215 13.43 18.25 2.79
CA LEU A 215 13.91 17.65 1.54
C LEU A 215 13.26 16.29 1.30
N THR A 216 12.81 16.06 0.07
CA THR A 216 12.05 14.86 -0.34
C THR A 216 12.50 14.35 -1.71
N PRO A 217 12.12 13.12 -2.12
CA PRO A 217 12.27 12.68 -3.51
C PRO A 217 11.58 13.61 -4.52
N THR A 218 10.45 14.25 -4.16
CA THR A 218 9.80 15.25 -5.04
C THR A 218 10.72 16.42 -5.33
N ASP A 219 11.47 16.91 -4.34
CA ASP A 219 12.46 17.97 -4.56
C ASP A 219 13.61 17.52 -5.45
N ALA A 220 14.02 16.24 -5.33
CA ALA A 220 15.02 15.66 -6.21
C ALA A 220 14.52 15.58 -7.66
N MET A 221 13.25 15.16 -7.86
CA MET A 221 12.63 15.16 -9.19
C MET A 221 12.54 16.56 -9.79
N GLN A 222 12.21 17.58 -9.00
CA GLN A 222 12.23 19.00 -9.42
C GLN A 222 13.62 19.44 -9.91
N VAL A 223 14.64 19.10 -9.14
CA VAL A 223 16.03 19.47 -9.47
C VAL A 223 16.51 18.79 -10.75
N LYS A 224 16.10 17.53 -11.00
CA LYS A 224 16.45 16.77 -12.20
C LYS A 224 15.60 17.14 -13.43
N GLY A 225 14.48 17.86 -13.24
CA GLY A 225 13.54 18.21 -14.29
C GLY A 225 12.58 17.08 -14.69
N ASP A 226 12.49 16.03 -13.88
CA ASP A 226 11.53 14.93 -14.08
C ASP A 226 10.11 15.27 -13.57
N PHE A 227 10.01 16.36 -12.80
CA PHE A 227 8.75 16.89 -12.29
C PHE A 227 8.84 18.42 -12.15
N GLU A 228 8.01 19.15 -12.86
CA GLU A 228 8.09 20.61 -12.99
C GLU A 228 6.81 21.28 -12.47
N ARG A 229 6.52 21.11 -11.17
CA ARG A 229 5.30 21.69 -10.59
C ARG A 229 5.57 22.89 -9.69
N TYR A 230 6.73 22.89 -8.98
CA TYR A 230 7.08 23.92 -7.99
C TYR A 230 8.36 24.66 -8.39
N ASP A 231 8.67 25.78 -7.74
CA ASP A 231 9.96 26.46 -7.92
C ASP A 231 11.12 25.59 -7.40
N THR A 232 12.07 25.29 -8.27
CA THR A 232 13.23 24.46 -7.94
C THR A 232 14.26 25.17 -7.04
N ARG A 233 14.14 26.48 -6.84
CA ARG A 233 15.16 27.26 -6.11
C ARG A 233 15.30 26.81 -4.66
N ALA A 234 14.17 26.66 -3.95
CA ALA A 234 14.18 26.18 -2.57
C ALA A 234 14.75 24.74 -2.46
N ALA A 235 14.35 23.84 -3.38
CA ALA A 235 14.90 22.49 -3.44
C ALA A 235 16.42 22.49 -3.63
N ARG A 236 16.95 23.28 -4.58
CA ARG A 236 18.38 23.42 -4.82
C ARG A 236 19.14 23.96 -3.62
N LEU A 237 18.59 24.95 -2.90
CA LEU A 237 19.23 25.53 -1.72
C LEU A 237 19.26 24.50 -0.56
N ALA A 238 18.15 23.80 -0.30
CA ALA A 238 18.10 22.75 0.71
C ALA A 238 19.07 21.59 0.38
N MET A 239 19.11 21.16 -0.88
CA MET A 239 20.07 20.14 -1.33
C MET A 239 21.52 20.59 -1.17
N ARG A 240 21.82 21.83 -1.54
CA ARG A 240 23.16 22.39 -1.32
C ARG A 240 23.54 22.38 0.16
N TYR A 241 22.61 22.73 1.04
CA TYR A 241 22.87 22.65 2.49
C TYR A 241 23.21 21.22 2.93
N VAL A 242 22.45 20.22 2.47
CA VAL A 242 22.69 18.81 2.79
C VAL A 242 24.01 18.32 2.19
N ALA A 243 24.33 18.70 0.95
CA ALA A 243 25.59 18.35 0.29
C ALA A 243 26.79 18.89 1.05
N GLU A 244 26.79 20.19 1.43
CA GLU A 244 27.84 20.83 2.23
C GLU A 244 27.95 20.21 3.63
N MET A 245 26.85 19.79 4.23
CA MET A 245 26.86 19.10 5.52
C MET A 245 27.52 17.72 5.41
N LEU A 246 27.20 16.94 4.37
CA LEU A 246 27.82 15.63 4.12
C LEU A 246 29.32 15.77 3.78
N ASP A 247 29.72 16.77 2.97
CA ASP A 247 31.11 17.06 2.64
C ASP A 247 31.92 17.35 3.90
N GLY A 248 31.37 18.10 4.85
CA GLY A 248 32.00 18.35 6.16
C GLY A 248 32.17 17.07 7.00
N ILE A 249 31.49 15.97 6.70
CA ILE A 249 31.58 14.71 7.44
C ILE A 249 32.53 13.73 6.74
N ASP A 250 32.37 13.50 5.44
CA ASP A 250 33.10 12.46 4.70
C ASP A 250 34.18 13.02 3.74
N GLY A 251 34.29 14.34 3.61
CA GLY A 251 35.29 15.02 2.79
C GLY A 251 35.05 14.87 1.28
N ARG A 252 33.84 14.47 0.86
CA ARG A 252 33.47 14.29 -0.56
C ARG A 252 32.60 15.43 -1.03
N ALA A 253 33.15 16.35 -1.82
CA ALA A 253 32.37 17.40 -2.45
C ALA A 253 31.30 16.82 -3.37
N ARG A 254 30.02 17.16 -3.12
CA ARG A 254 28.88 16.77 -3.93
C ARG A 254 28.23 17.97 -4.60
N SER A 255 27.90 17.83 -5.87
CA SER A 255 26.99 18.78 -6.50
C SER A 255 25.53 18.49 -6.09
N VAL A 256 24.65 19.45 -6.33
CA VAL A 256 23.21 19.30 -6.09
C VAL A 256 22.63 18.16 -6.94
N GLU A 257 23.10 18.03 -8.17
CA GLU A 257 22.72 16.97 -9.12
C GLU A 257 23.16 15.58 -8.62
N GLN A 258 24.38 15.48 -8.11
CA GLN A 258 24.87 14.22 -7.50
C GLN A 258 24.07 13.83 -6.27
N LEU A 259 23.70 14.79 -5.41
CA LEU A 259 22.85 14.51 -4.26
C LEU A 259 21.44 14.06 -4.71
N ALA A 260 20.91 14.63 -5.80
CA ALA A 260 19.65 14.19 -6.37
C ALA A 260 19.74 12.74 -6.89
N ASP A 261 20.85 12.35 -7.52
CA ASP A 261 21.13 10.98 -7.95
C ASP A 261 21.24 10.03 -6.74
N ASP A 262 21.89 10.43 -5.66
CA ASP A 262 21.97 9.65 -4.42
C ASP A 262 20.58 9.42 -3.81
N ILE A 263 19.70 10.45 -3.82
CA ILE A 263 18.32 10.32 -3.36
C ILE A 263 17.52 9.35 -4.24
N TYR A 264 17.68 9.40 -5.56
CA TYR A 264 17.05 8.47 -6.50
C TYR A 264 17.50 7.04 -6.20
N ASP A 265 18.77 6.82 -6.02
CA ASP A 265 19.33 5.51 -5.70
C ASP A 265 18.74 4.93 -4.40
N LEU A 266 18.55 5.75 -3.37
CA LEU A 266 17.90 5.33 -2.13
C LEU A 266 16.43 4.92 -2.35
N VAL A 267 15.68 5.63 -3.19
CA VAL A 267 14.28 5.27 -3.53
C VAL A 267 14.25 3.95 -4.28
N GLU A 268 15.07 3.82 -5.31
CA GLU A 268 15.17 2.63 -6.17
C GLU A 268 15.61 1.40 -5.39
N TYR A 269 16.64 1.52 -4.52
CA TYR A 269 17.05 0.45 -3.62
C TYR A 269 15.90 -0.01 -2.71
N ARG A 270 15.18 0.94 -2.11
CA ARG A 270 14.08 0.61 -1.20
C ARG A 270 12.94 -0.09 -1.93
N LEU A 271 12.63 0.30 -3.16
CA LEU A 271 11.69 -0.41 -4.03
C LEU A 271 12.19 -1.82 -4.38
N TYR A 272 13.43 -1.94 -4.83
CA TYR A 272 14.07 -3.22 -5.14
C TYR A 272 14.00 -4.18 -3.94
N ALA A 273 14.45 -3.75 -2.78
CA ALA A 273 14.46 -4.58 -1.57
C ALA A 273 13.04 -5.01 -1.16
N SER A 274 12.05 -4.11 -1.27
CA SER A 274 10.66 -4.42 -0.93
C SER A 274 10.06 -5.43 -1.91
N ILE A 275 10.28 -5.28 -3.20
CA ILE A 275 9.83 -6.23 -4.24
C ILE A 275 10.44 -7.60 -4.00
N VAL A 276 11.75 -7.69 -3.77
CA VAL A 276 12.43 -8.97 -3.52
C VAL A 276 11.88 -9.64 -2.26
N LYS A 277 11.68 -8.91 -1.17
CA LYS A 277 11.11 -9.46 0.07
C LYS A 277 9.70 -10.01 -0.12
N ILE A 278 8.86 -9.32 -0.89
CA ILE A 278 7.51 -9.80 -1.23
C ILE A 278 7.59 -11.11 -2.04
N LEU A 279 8.45 -11.17 -3.05
CA LEU A 279 8.65 -12.36 -3.87
C LEU A 279 9.22 -13.53 -3.07
N MET A 280 10.14 -13.28 -2.13
CA MET A 280 10.67 -14.31 -1.21
C MET A 280 9.56 -14.89 -0.33
N ARG A 281 8.70 -14.05 0.24
CA ARG A 281 7.56 -14.49 1.06
C ARG A 281 6.53 -15.27 0.25
N ASP A 282 6.25 -14.83 -0.96
CA ASP A 282 5.35 -15.52 -1.86
C ASP A 282 5.88 -16.90 -2.28
N ARG A 283 7.18 -16.98 -2.59
CA ARG A 283 7.83 -18.22 -3.04
C ARG A 283 8.07 -19.21 -1.91
N TYR A 284 8.40 -18.71 -0.71
CA TYR A 284 8.79 -19.49 0.47
C TYR A 284 7.95 -19.14 1.70
N PRO A 285 6.61 -19.31 1.66
CA PRO A 285 5.71 -18.84 2.71
C PRO A 285 5.92 -19.52 4.07
N ARG A 286 6.51 -20.71 4.09
CA ARG A 286 6.84 -21.40 5.35
C ARG A 286 8.11 -20.84 5.99
N ALA A 287 9.13 -20.51 5.19
CA ALA A 287 10.40 -19.96 5.67
C ALA A 287 10.26 -18.51 6.16
N TYR A 288 9.40 -17.73 5.50
CA TYR A 288 9.21 -16.31 5.77
C TYR A 288 7.81 -15.97 6.33
N ARG A 289 7.25 -16.90 7.11
CA ARG A 289 5.91 -16.73 7.71
C ARG A 289 5.79 -15.47 8.56
N ASP A 290 6.85 -15.17 9.34
CA ASP A 290 6.91 -14.04 10.26
C ASP A 290 7.64 -12.83 9.67
N GLY A 291 7.88 -12.82 8.36
CA GLY A 291 8.59 -11.79 7.61
C GLY A 291 9.98 -12.24 7.18
N VAL A 292 10.62 -11.43 6.34
CA VAL A 292 12.00 -11.65 5.91
C VAL A 292 12.92 -11.08 6.99
N PRO A 293 13.89 -11.86 7.52
CA PRO A 293 14.79 -11.40 8.57
C PRO A 293 15.64 -10.20 8.16
N ALA A 294 15.95 -9.32 9.12
CA ALA A 294 16.69 -8.09 8.86
C ALA A 294 18.10 -8.30 8.26
N HIS A 295 18.77 -9.43 8.57
CA HIS A 295 20.09 -9.72 7.99
C HIS A 295 20.06 -9.93 6.46
N VAL A 296 18.89 -10.17 5.88
CA VAL A 296 18.72 -10.21 4.42
C VAL A 296 18.92 -8.83 3.81
N ASP A 297 18.70 -7.75 4.58
CA ASP A 297 18.86 -6.38 4.09
C ASP A 297 20.30 -6.09 3.65
N GLU A 298 21.30 -6.59 4.38
CA GLU A 298 22.71 -6.45 4.00
C GLU A 298 23.01 -7.15 2.67
N VAL A 299 22.40 -8.32 2.44
CA VAL A 299 22.56 -9.06 1.19
C VAL A 299 21.91 -8.30 0.03
N LEU A 300 20.70 -7.74 0.25
CA LEU A 300 20.00 -6.97 -0.76
C LEU A 300 20.75 -5.68 -1.12
N GLU A 301 21.36 -5.01 -0.13
CA GLU A 301 22.14 -3.81 -0.35
C GLU A 301 23.42 -4.12 -1.17
N GLN A 302 24.15 -5.18 -0.82
CA GLN A 302 25.33 -5.61 -1.57
C GLN A 302 24.99 -6.02 -3.00
N GLU A 303 23.87 -6.73 -3.20
CA GLU A 303 23.41 -7.11 -4.54
C GLU A 303 22.95 -5.90 -5.36
N TRP A 304 22.31 -4.92 -4.74
CA TRP A 304 21.96 -3.66 -5.40
C TRP A 304 23.20 -2.93 -5.90
N GLU A 305 24.22 -2.78 -5.04
CA GLU A 305 25.49 -2.15 -5.39
C GLU A 305 26.25 -2.93 -6.49
N ARG A 306 26.21 -4.28 -6.43
CA ARG A 306 26.81 -5.14 -7.46
C ARG A 306 26.13 -4.92 -8.83
N VAL A 307 24.81 -4.93 -8.88
CA VAL A 307 24.06 -4.70 -10.11
C VAL A 307 24.34 -3.31 -10.68
N LYS A 308 24.40 -2.31 -9.83
CA LYS A 308 24.71 -0.93 -10.21
C LYS A 308 26.12 -0.76 -10.79
N SER A 309 27.10 -1.36 -10.16
CA SER A 309 28.51 -1.26 -10.57
C SER A 309 28.87 -2.16 -11.72
N GLY A 310 28.03 -3.16 -12.07
CA GLY A 310 28.34 -4.17 -13.07
C GLY A 310 29.51 -5.08 -12.68
N GLN A 311 29.87 -5.14 -11.41
CA GLN A 311 30.97 -5.97 -10.93
C GLN A 311 30.55 -7.44 -10.90
N GLU A 312 31.43 -8.30 -11.44
CA GLU A 312 31.26 -9.76 -11.35
C GLU A 312 31.83 -10.29 -10.05
N ALA A 313 31.14 -11.24 -9.43
CA ALA A 313 31.65 -11.93 -8.26
C ALA A 313 32.67 -13.01 -8.68
N PRO A 314 33.88 -13.06 -8.09
CA PRO A 314 34.97 -13.90 -8.62
C PRO A 314 34.78 -15.41 -8.36
N LEU A 315 33.99 -15.81 -7.38
CA LEU A 315 33.84 -17.23 -6.99
C LEU A 315 32.37 -17.66 -6.83
N PHE A 316 31.47 -16.76 -6.46
CA PHE A 316 30.08 -17.07 -6.18
C PHE A 316 29.22 -15.90 -6.65
N ASP A 317 28.27 -16.17 -7.51
CA ASP A 317 27.29 -15.20 -7.97
C ASP A 317 25.92 -15.54 -7.39
N MET A 318 25.29 -14.55 -6.78
CA MET A 318 23.94 -14.61 -6.30
C MET A 318 23.18 -13.42 -6.88
N GLY A 319 21.98 -13.65 -7.33
CA GLY A 319 21.16 -12.56 -7.89
C GLY A 319 19.68 -12.84 -7.71
N PHE A 320 18.92 -11.76 -7.64
CA PHE A 320 17.45 -11.84 -7.61
C PHE A 320 16.90 -11.49 -8.99
N SER A 321 16.05 -12.35 -9.52
CA SER A 321 15.37 -12.11 -10.79
C SER A 321 13.86 -12.29 -10.66
N CYS A 322 13.11 -11.44 -11.36
CA CYS A 322 11.66 -11.53 -11.44
C CYS A 322 11.25 -11.86 -12.88
N ARG A 323 10.53 -12.97 -13.06
CA ARG A 323 10.00 -13.36 -14.38
C ARG A 323 8.68 -12.70 -14.72
N GLY A 324 7.98 -12.17 -13.69
CA GLY A 324 6.74 -11.42 -13.85
C GLY A 324 6.97 -10.02 -14.42
N THR A 325 5.90 -9.37 -14.81
CA THR A 325 5.93 -7.96 -15.22
C THR A 325 5.75 -7.06 -14.00
N LEU A 326 6.54 -5.99 -13.90
CA LEU A 326 6.28 -4.92 -12.96
C LEU A 326 5.40 -3.88 -13.63
N VAL A 327 4.22 -3.66 -13.08
CA VAL A 327 3.25 -2.66 -13.56
C VAL A 327 3.30 -1.45 -12.64
N GLY A 328 3.73 -0.32 -13.17
CA GLY A 328 3.84 0.92 -12.42
C GLY A 328 2.60 1.78 -12.53
N ILE A 329 2.10 2.27 -11.39
CA ILE A 329 1.04 3.27 -11.31
C ILE A 329 1.40 4.34 -10.28
N GLY A 330 0.71 5.48 -10.34
CA GLY A 330 1.07 6.65 -9.55
C GLY A 330 2.13 7.53 -10.23
N ALA A 331 2.16 8.80 -9.85
CA ALA A 331 2.90 9.84 -10.57
C ALA A 331 4.42 9.58 -10.70
N PRO A 332 5.19 9.20 -9.65
CA PRO A 332 6.64 9.05 -9.75
C PRO A 332 7.09 7.70 -10.29
N THR A 333 6.19 6.79 -10.62
CA THR A 333 6.56 5.40 -10.96
C THR A 333 7.37 5.30 -12.24
N HIS A 334 7.09 6.16 -13.22
CA HIS A 334 7.81 6.19 -14.49
C HIS A 334 9.29 6.60 -14.35
N ILE A 335 9.64 7.21 -13.22
CA ILE A 335 11.01 7.65 -12.91
C ILE A 335 11.79 6.50 -12.28
N PHE A 336 11.24 5.88 -11.23
CA PHE A 336 11.98 4.96 -10.36
C PHE A 336 11.85 3.48 -10.77
N LEU A 337 10.67 3.05 -11.23
CA LEU A 337 10.42 1.62 -11.46
C LEU A 337 11.23 1.00 -12.62
N PRO A 338 11.51 1.70 -13.74
CA PRO A 338 12.25 1.11 -14.86
C PRO A 338 13.63 0.58 -14.47
N ARG A 339 14.38 1.31 -13.65
CA ARG A 339 15.72 0.89 -13.20
C ARG A 339 15.67 -0.30 -12.25
N VAL A 340 14.67 -0.33 -11.36
CA VAL A 340 14.42 -1.47 -10.47
C VAL A 340 14.04 -2.71 -11.29
N ALA A 341 13.18 -2.55 -12.29
CA ALA A 341 12.81 -3.65 -13.18
C ALA A 341 14.03 -4.20 -13.94
N ALA A 342 14.88 -3.31 -14.47
CA ALA A 342 16.12 -3.71 -15.15
C ALA A 342 17.05 -4.49 -14.19
N ALA A 343 17.21 -4.06 -12.93
CA ALA A 343 18.01 -4.74 -11.93
C ALA A 343 17.48 -6.15 -11.60
N LEU A 344 16.16 -6.36 -11.71
CA LEU A 344 15.51 -7.65 -11.51
C LEU A 344 15.37 -8.48 -12.79
N GLY A 345 15.85 -7.98 -13.95
CA GLY A 345 15.64 -8.62 -15.26
C GLY A 345 14.15 -8.76 -15.61
N ALA A 346 13.30 -7.91 -15.03
CA ALA A 346 11.85 -7.93 -15.21
C ALA A 346 11.42 -6.98 -16.34
N ARG A 347 10.28 -7.31 -16.97
CA ARG A 347 9.60 -6.37 -17.85
C ARG A 347 8.94 -5.27 -17.03
N CYS A 348 9.10 -4.01 -17.42
CA CYS A 348 8.39 -2.87 -16.83
C CYS A 348 7.30 -2.40 -17.78
N VAL A 349 6.09 -2.19 -17.26
CA VAL A 349 4.95 -1.62 -18.00
C VAL A 349 4.36 -0.48 -17.16
N ILE A 350 4.29 0.70 -17.74
CA ILE A 350 3.57 1.82 -17.17
C ILE A 350 2.42 2.09 -18.15
N PRO A 351 1.18 1.71 -17.78
CA PRO A 351 0.05 1.88 -18.68
C PRO A 351 -0.24 3.37 -18.92
N GLU A 352 -0.84 3.65 -20.05
CA GLU A 352 -1.42 4.97 -20.29
C GLU A 352 -2.49 5.25 -19.23
N HIS A 353 -2.52 6.45 -18.68
CA HIS A 353 -3.39 6.84 -17.57
C HIS A 353 -3.08 6.15 -16.23
N ALA A 354 -1.85 5.71 -16.02
CA ALA A 354 -1.39 5.11 -14.76
C ALA A 354 -1.69 5.99 -13.51
N GLU A 355 -1.69 7.30 -13.67
CA GLU A 355 -1.98 8.28 -12.62
C GLU A 355 -3.44 8.27 -12.13
N VAL A 356 -4.37 7.74 -12.92
CA VAL A 356 -5.80 7.65 -12.60
C VAL A 356 -6.29 6.21 -12.44
N ALA A 357 -5.39 5.23 -12.34
CA ALA A 357 -5.73 3.80 -12.20
C ALA A 357 -6.73 3.55 -11.05
N ASN A 358 -6.61 4.26 -9.93
CA ASN A 358 -7.55 4.19 -8.82
C ASN A 358 -8.98 4.56 -9.26
N ALA A 359 -9.15 5.65 -9.99
CA ALA A 359 -10.46 6.08 -10.49
C ALA A 359 -11.02 5.08 -11.52
N VAL A 360 -10.17 4.57 -12.41
CA VAL A 360 -10.56 3.51 -13.37
C VAL A 360 -11.05 2.28 -12.61
N GLY A 361 -10.31 1.83 -11.59
CA GLY A 361 -10.70 0.70 -10.76
C GLY A 361 -12.06 0.88 -10.06
N ALA A 362 -12.34 2.08 -9.56
CA ALA A 362 -13.64 2.38 -8.97
C ALA A 362 -14.79 2.30 -9.99
N VAL A 363 -14.54 2.71 -11.24
CA VAL A 363 -15.53 2.64 -12.34
C VAL A 363 -15.76 1.22 -12.83
N VAL A 364 -14.68 0.41 -12.93
CA VAL A 364 -14.78 -0.98 -13.44
C VAL A 364 -15.19 -1.98 -12.37
N ALA A 365 -15.21 -1.58 -11.10
CA ALA A 365 -15.62 -2.44 -9.99
C ALA A 365 -17.09 -2.89 -10.13
N ASN A 366 -17.37 -4.12 -9.70
CA ASN A 366 -18.71 -4.69 -9.73
C ASN A 366 -19.16 -5.09 -8.33
N ILE A 367 -20.47 -5.21 -8.13
CA ILE A 367 -21.01 -5.85 -6.94
C ILE A 367 -20.80 -7.35 -7.08
N ASN A 368 -19.98 -7.91 -6.22
CA ASN A 368 -19.70 -9.33 -6.13
C ASN A 368 -20.04 -9.82 -4.73
N ALA A 369 -20.77 -10.91 -4.60
CA ALA A 369 -21.08 -11.53 -3.32
C ALA A 369 -20.84 -13.03 -3.40
N ARG A 370 -20.05 -13.57 -2.47
CA ARG A 370 -19.75 -14.99 -2.40
C ARG A 370 -20.36 -15.58 -1.14
N ALA A 371 -21.02 -16.71 -1.30
CA ALA A 371 -21.45 -17.55 -0.19
C ALA A 371 -20.88 -18.95 -0.36
N SER A 372 -20.65 -19.62 0.77
CA SER A 372 -20.15 -21.00 0.78
C SER A 372 -20.96 -21.81 1.79
N VAL A 373 -21.30 -23.02 1.41
CA VAL A 373 -22.03 -23.99 2.21
C VAL A 373 -21.18 -25.26 2.33
N ALA A 374 -21.03 -25.76 3.55
CA ALA A 374 -20.29 -26.98 3.82
C ALA A 374 -21.22 -28.19 3.80
N ILE A 375 -20.71 -29.31 3.29
CA ILE A 375 -21.30 -30.64 3.35
C ILE A 375 -20.33 -31.49 4.14
N ASP A 376 -20.74 -31.96 5.30
CA ASP A 376 -19.97 -32.88 6.13
C ASP A 376 -20.41 -34.32 5.89
N VAL A 377 -19.48 -35.27 6.01
CA VAL A 377 -19.78 -36.70 5.96
C VAL A 377 -20.29 -37.12 7.32
N LEU A 378 -21.39 -37.86 7.35
CA LEU A 378 -21.90 -38.50 8.55
C LEU A 378 -21.36 -39.92 8.63
N ASP A 379 -20.62 -40.23 9.68
CA ASP A 379 -20.04 -41.54 9.92
C ASP A 379 -20.88 -42.35 10.91
N SER A 380 -21.03 -43.63 10.65
CA SER A 380 -21.57 -44.63 11.56
C SER A 380 -20.48 -45.63 11.97
N ALA A 381 -20.81 -46.54 12.89
CA ALA A 381 -19.93 -47.64 13.26
C ALA A 381 -19.56 -48.58 12.09
N ALA A 382 -20.36 -48.56 11.01
CA ALA A 382 -20.16 -49.37 9.80
C ALA A 382 -19.47 -48.60 8.63
N GLY A 383 -19.14 -47.30 8.85
CA GLY A 383 -18.58 -46.43 7.83
C GLY A 383 -19.49 -45.23 7.52
N PRO A 384 -19.24 -44.51 6.39
CA PRO A 384 -20.05 -43.38 5.99
C PRO A 384 -21.53 -43.76 5.89
N ALA A 385 -22.44 -42.98 6.49
CA ALA A 385 -23.88 -43.21 6.56
C ALA A 385 -24.71 -42.17 5.81
N GLY A 386 -24.09 -41.04 5.41
CA GLY A 386 -24.81 -39.98 4.72
C GLY A 386 -24.03 -38.67 4.74
N TYR A 387 -24.76 -37.59 4.50
CA TYR A 387 -24.19 -36.23 4.42
C TYR A 387 -25.06 -35.21 5.15
N ALA A 388 -24.43 -34.25 5.82
CA ALA A 388 -25.09 -33.12 6.45
C ALA A 388 -24.72 -31.82 5.74
N VAL A 389 -25.70 -31.04 5.32
CA VAL A 389 -25.56 -29.74 4.69
C VAL A 389 -25.81 -28.65 5.74
N HIS A 390 -24.89 -27.75 5.95
CA HIS A 390 -25.02 -26.64 6.88
C HIS A 390 -25.76 -25.47 6.23
N THR A 391 -27.07 -25.39 6.42
CA THR A 391 -27.88 -24.28 5.92
C THR A 391 -28.08 -23.19 6.98
N ALA A 392 -28.57 -22.01 6.58
CA ALA A 392 -28.91 -20.94 7.53
C ALA A 392 -30.07 -21.32 8.46
N GLY A 393 -30.89 -22.30 8.09
CA GLY A 393 -32.01 -22.82 8.89
C GLY A 393 -31.62 -23.96 9.84
N GLY A 394 -30.40 -24.48 9.75
CA GLY A 394 -29.90 -25.65 10.49
C GLY A 394 -29.31 -26.69 9.56
N ASN A 395 -28.97 -27.85 10.10
CA ASN A 395 -28.42 -28.95 9.31
C ASN A 395 -29.52 -29.74 8.62
N GLU A 396 -29.39 -29.94 7.29
CA GLU A 396 -30.20 -30.86 6.54
C GLU A 396 -29.40 -32.13 6.29
N VAL A 397 -30.01 -33.29 6.60
CA VAL A 397 -29.38 -34.61 6.54
C VAL A 397 -29.92 -35.41 5.34
N PHE A 398 -28.98 -36.01 4.60
CA PHE A 398 -29.26 -36.82 3.43
C PHE A 398 -28.65 -38.21 3.65
N GLU A 399 -29.52 -39.20 3.81
CA GLU A 399 -29.16 -40.60 4.01
C GLU A 399 -29.86 -41.45 2.91
N ASP A 400 -29.09 -42.31 2.28
CA ASP A 400 -29.58 -43.23 1.26
C ASP A 400 -28.77 -44.51 1.30
N GLU A 401 -29.32 -45.64 0.88
CA GLU A 401 -28.57 -46.89 0.70
C GLU A 401 -27.45 -46.71 -0.34
N ASP A 402 -27.67 -45.85 -1.34
CA ASP A 402 -26.65 -45.38 -2.28
C ASP A 402 -26.06 -44.03 -1.81
N LEU A 403 -24.84 -44.09 -1.32
CA LEU A 403 -24.11 -42.89 -0.85
C LEU A 403 -23.85 -41.88 -1.98
N ASP A 404 -23.77 -42.28 -3.23
CA ASP A 404 -23.61 -41.38 -4.36
C ASP A 404 -24.92 -40.61 -4.64
N GLU A 405 -26.07 -41.23 -4.42
CA GLU A 405 -27.37 -40.58 -4.52
C GLU A 405 -27.54 -39.58 -3.35
N ALA A 406 -27.25 -39.99 -2.11
CA ALA A 406 -27.24 -39.11 -0.94
C ALA A 406 -26.33 -37.90 -1.14
N TYR A 407 -25.13 -38.11 -1.69
CA TYR A 407 -24.21 -37.03 -2.02
C TYR A 407 -24.74 -36.09 -3.10
N GLY A 408 -25.40 -36.65 -4.13
CA GLY A 408 -26.04 -35.87 -5.20
C GLY A 408 -27.13 -34.92 -4.66
N GLN A 409 -27.97 -35.43 -3.75
CA GLN A 409 -29.02 -34.63 -3.08
C GLN A 409 -28.42 -33.56 -2.17
N ALA A 410 -27.42 -33.90 -1.34
CA ALA A 410 -26.72 -32.97 -0.49
C ALA A 410 -26.02 -31.85 -1.30
N LEU A 411 -25.41 -32.20 -2.43
CA LEU A 411 -24.77 -31.24 -3.33
C LEU A 411 -25.79 -30.27 -3.97
N ALA A 412 -26.94 -30.77 -4.37
CA ALA A 412 -28.02 -29.94 -4.92
C ALA A 412 -28.57 -28.96 -3.87
N CYS A 413 -28.81 -29.43 -2.65
CA CYS A 413 -29.21 -28.61 -1.51
C CYS A 413 -28.17 -27.52 -1.21
N ALA A 414 -26.90 -27.89 -1.08
CA ALA A 414 -25.81 -26.95 -0.79
C ALA A 414 -25.66 -25.88 -1.90
N ARG A 415 -25.86 -26.25 -3.18
CA ARG A 415 -25.82 -25.28 -4.29
C ARG A 415 -27.00 -24.30 -4.21
N ALA A 416 -28.20 -24.79 -3.96
CA ALA A 416 -29.39 -23.95 -3.84
C ALA A 416 -29.23 -22.94 -2.68
N GLU A 417 -28.79 -23.43 -1.52
CA GLU A 417 -28.57 -22.57 -0.35
C GLU A 417 -27.45 -21.57 -0.57
N ALA A 418 -26.29 -21.99 -1.09
CA ALA A 418 -25.18 -21.09 -1.40
C ALA A 418 -25.59 -20.00 -2.41
N ARG A 419 -26.40 -20.36 -3.42
CA ARG A 419 -26.95 -19.40 -4.39
C ARG A 419 -27.86 -18.40 -3.73
N ARG A 420 -28.80 -18.87 -2.90
CA ARG A 420 -29.75 -18.02 -2.15
C ARG A 420 -28.99 -17.02 -1.26
N LEU A 421 -27.97 -17.50 -0.53
CA LEU A 421 -27.16 -16.66 0.36
C LEU A 421 -26.33 -15.64 -0.42
N ALA A 422 -25.72 -16.04 -1.55
CA ALA A 422 -24.95 -15.15 -2.40
C ALA A 422 -25.82 -14.06 -3.02
N GLU A 423 -27.04 -14.42 -3.50
CA GLU A 423 -28.00 -13.45 -4.01
C GLU A 423 -28.44 -12.45 -2.94
N ALA A 424 -28.84 -12.94 -1.76
CA ALA A 424 -29.26 -12.09 -0.65
C ALA A 424 -28.17 -11.09 -0.25
N GLU A 425 -26.92 -11.55 -0.18
CA GLU A 425 -25.78 -10.66 0.13
C GLU A 425 -25.51 -9.67 -1.02
N ALA A 426 -25.63 -10.07 -2.31
CA ALA A 426 -25.48 -9.16 -3.44
C ALA A 426 -26.55 -8.04 -3.40
N ARG A 427 -27.81 -8.39 -3.12
CA ARG A 427 -28.89 -7.41 -2.93
C ARG A 427 -28.63 -6.48 -1.75
N ARG A 428 -28.14 -7.01 -0.64
CA ARG A 428 -27.73 -6.20 0.54
C ARG A 428 -26.59 -5.22 0.21
N ARG A 429 -25.68 -5.61 -0.69
CA ARG A 429 -24.60 -4.74 -1.20
C ARG A 429 -25.09 -3.67 -2.17
N GLY A 430 -26.38 -3.69 -2.56
CA GLY A 430 -26.99 -2.69 -3.42
C GLY A 430 -27.16 -3.13 -4.87
N ALA A 431 -27.06 -4.44 -5.16
CA ALA A 431 -27.32 -4.95 -6.51
C ALA A 431 -28.77 -4.72 -6.93
N ILE A 432 -28.94 -4.09 -8.10
CA ILE A 432 -30.23 -3.84 -8.75
C ILE A 432 -30.19 -4.48 -10.15
N GLY A 433 -31.15 -5.33 -10.49
CA GLY A 433 -31.18 -5.97 -11.80
C GLY A 433 -30.75 -7.44 -11.78
N GLU A 434 -30.36 -7.97 -12.94
CA GLU A 434 -29.98 -9.38 -13.09
C GLU A 434 -28.62 -9.68 -12.46
N LEU A 435 -28.50 -10.89 -11.89
CA LEU A 435 -27.28 -11.41 -11.32
C LEU A 435 -26.81 -12.62 -12.14
N SER A 436 -25.52 -12.65 -12.43
CA SER A 436 -24.86 -13.85 -12.93
C SER A 436 -24.33 -14.67 -11.75
N PHE A 437 -24.29 -16.00 -11.90
CA PHE A 437 -23.83 -16.91 -10.85
C PHE A 437 -22.73 -17.82 -11.38
N HIS A 438 -21.64 -17.89 -10.61
CA HIS A 438 -20.56 -18.84 -10.87
C HIS A 438 -20.46 -19.80 -9.68
N GLU A 439 -20.58 -21.10 -9.94
CA GLU A 439 -20.62 -22.14 -8.92
C GLU A 439 -19.34 -22.97 -8.95
N SER A 440 -18.85 -23.37 -7.78
CA SER A 440 -17.73 -24.30 -7.62
C SER A 440 -17.96 -25.21 -6.41
N ALA A 441 -17.52 -26.45 -6.52
CA ALA A 441 -17.55 -27.41 -5.42
C ALA A 441 -16.14 -28.00 -5.23
N LYS A 442 -15.63 -27.95 -4.00
CA LYS A 442 -14.33 -28.49 -3.64
C LYS A 442 -14.48 -29.61 -2.62
N ARG A 443 -14.28 -30.85 -3.05
CA ARG A 443 -14.30 -32.03 -2.20
C ARG A 443 -12.94 -32.17 -1.52
N LYS A 444 -12.92 -32.31 -0.21
CA LYS A 444 -11.71 -32.57 0.59
C LYS A 444 -11.57 -34.08 0.76
N ARG A 445 -10.39 -34.61 0.42
CA ARG A 445 -10.05 -36.02 0.61
C ARG A 445 -8.78 -36.14 1.41
N GLY A 446 -8.76 -37.03 2.39
CA GLY A 446 -7.57 -37.40 3.17
C GLY A 446 -7.04 -38.77 2.72
N ALA A 447 -5.73 -38.99 2.74
CA ALA A 447 -5.13 -40.29 2.52
C ALA A 447 -5.03 -41.04 3.85
N ILE A 448 -5.44 -42.31 3.87
CA ILE A 448 -5.24 -43.23 4.99
C ILE A 448 -4.04 -44.12 4.68
N ALA A 449 -3.48 -44.81 5.73
CA ALA A 449 -2.25 -45.60 5.67
C ALA A 449 -2.20 -46.70 4.59
N ASP A 450 -3.37 -47.16 4.10
CA ASP A 450 -3.48 -48.23 3.09
C ASP A 450 -3.76 -47.71 1.66
N GLY A 451 -3.55 -46.39 1.41
CA GLY A 451 -3.79 -45.79 0.10
C GLY A 451 -5.27 -45.53 -0.20
N GLN A 452 -6.17 -45.82 0.73
CA GLN A 452 -7.56 -45.46 0.62
C GLN A 452 -7.76 -43.94 0.86
N GLN A 453 -8.68 -43.34 0.12
CA GLN A 453 -9.05 -41.94 0.28
C GLN A 453 -10.29 -41.82 1.16
N LEU A 454 -10.18 -41.12 2.26
CA LEU A 454 -11.29 -40.74 3.12
C LEU A 454 -11.91 -39.42 2.61
N ASP A 455 -13.23 -39.38 2.46
CA ASP A 455 -13.94 -38.14 2.20
C ASP A 455 -14.04 -37.32 3.48
N LEU A 456 -13.53 -36.10 3.46
CA LEU A 456 -13.51 -35.18 4.60
C LEU A 456 -14.55 -34.06 4.46
N GLY A 457 -15.46 -34.20 3.49
CA GLY A 457 -16.53 -33.22 3.21
C GLY A 457 -16.30 -32.40 1.95
N THR A 458 -17.31 -31.61 1.61
CA THR A 458 -17.31 -30.77 0.42
C THR A 458 -17.70 -29.34 0.78
N THR A 459 -17.04 -28.36 0.17
CA THR A 459 -17.44 -26.96 0.26
C THR A 459 -17.97 -26.51 -1.09
N VAL A 460 -19.23 -26.11 -1.15
CA VAL A 460 -19.87 -25.50 -2.30
C VAL A 460 -19.79 -23.98 -2.17
N SER A 461 -19.29 -23.31 -3.18
CA SER A 461 -19.19 -21.85 -3.20
C SER A 461 -19.89 -21.29 -4.43
N VAL A 462 -20.69 -20.26 -4.24
CA VAL A 462 -21.37 -19.52 -5.30
C VAL A 462 -20.97 -18.06 -5.24
N LEU A 463 -20.55 -17.51 -6.37
CA LEU A 463 -20.29 -16.10 -6.58
C LEU A 463 -21.48 -15.53 -7.36
N ALA A 464 -22.19 -14.58 -6.76
CA ALA A 464 -23.18 -13.75 -7.43
C ALA A 464 -22.53 -12.44 -7.86
N SER A 465 -22.64 -12.07 -9.12
CA SER A 465 -22.10 -10.84 -9.68
C SER A 465 -23.18 -10.07 -10.40
N GLN A 466 -23.24 -8.74 -10.21
CA GLN A 466 -24.13 -7.91 -11.01
C GLN A 466 -23.54 -7.79 -12.41
N ALA A 467 -24.33 -8.11 -13.44
CA ALA A 467 -23.99 -7.80 -14.82
C ALA A 467 -23.89 -6.28 -15.00
N ARG A 468 -22.93 -5.82 -15.80
CA ARG A 468 -22.80 -4.41 -16.20
C ARG A 468 -23.94 -4.00 -17.14
#